data_1dfcc6142954159d81e5e3f7eaf5c715
#
_entry.id   1dfcc6142954159d81e5e3f7eaf5c715
#
_cell.length_a   1.000
_cell.length_b   1.000
_cell.length_c   1.000
_cell.angle_alpha   90.00
_cell.angle_beta   90.00
_cell.angle_gamma   90.00
#
_symmetry.space_group_name_H-M   'P 1'
#
loop_
_entity.id
_entity.type
_entity.pdbx_description
1 polymer ?
#
loop_
_entity_poly.entity_id
_entity_poly.type
_entity_poly.pdbx_seq_one_letter_code
_entity_poly.pdbx_strand_id
1 'polypeptide(L)'
;MFKYNCLNPIASVGLDLFSDQYEKVDELKDAQAALVRSAAMHDLELPDTLEAVARAGAGVNNIPLDKCAEKGIVVFNTPGANANGVKELVFAGMLYASRDIVGGIEWCLENQNDENIAKTAEKQKKNFAGTEISGKKLGVIGLGAIGVLVANAAIHMGMEVYGYDPYISVAAAWNLSRSVKHISNVEDIYRECDYITIHVPLLDSTKKMISADAIAMMKPTAIVLNFARDLLVDEEAMVDALAAGKVHKYVSDFPNTTTVGAKGCIVTPHLGASTAESEDNCAVMAVREIRDYLENGNIVHSVNFPDCSMGACTTAGRIGILHRNVKGMLSLYTTILGDAEINIDGMANKSKGDYAYALLDLDTSIPDDVLEKLKNTEGVLKVRKIC
;
A
#
# COMPACT_ATOMS: atom_id res chain seq x y z
N MET A 1 18.45 -8.18 23.87
CA MET A 1 18.76 -7.17 22.82
C MET A 1 18.28 -7.74 21.50
N PHE A 2 17.38 -7.03 20.81
CA PHE A 2 16.84 -7.45 19.50
C PHE A 2 17.84 -7.10 18.40
N LYS A 3 17.97 -7.99 17.40
CA LYS A 3 18.88 -7.80 16.29
C LYS A 3 18.12 -7.56 14.99
N TYR A 4 18.49 -6.52 14.24
CA TYR A 4 17.86 -6.22 12.96
C TYR A 4 18.88 -6.03 11.83
N ASN A 5 18.47 -6.37 10.61
CA ASN A 5 19.23 -6.17 9.39
C ASN A 5 18.49 -5.26 8.42
N CYS A 6 19.21 -4.50 7.61
CA CYS A 6 18.65 -3.69 6.53
C CYS A 6 19.19 -4.22 5.19
N LEU A 7 18.30 -4.83 4.39
CA LEU A 7 18.66 -5.35 3.06
C LEU A 7 18.87 -4.25 2.01
N ASN A 8 18.41 -3.03 2.31
CA ASN A 8 18.61 -1.81 1.52
C ASN A 8 18.91 -0.65 2.47
N PRO A 9 19.40 0.49 1.96
CA PRO A 9 19.35 1.74 2.72
C PRO A 9 17.91 2.07 3.14
N ILE A 10 17.73 2.31 4.42
CA ILE A 10 16.48 2.75 5.06
C ILE A 10 16.73 4.13 5.66
N ALA A 11 15.76 5.03 5.54
CA ALA A 11 15.90 6.40 6.03
C ALA A 11 16.18 6.43 7.53
N SER A 12 17.16 7.25 7.93
CA SER A 12 17.66 7.35 9.31
C SER A 12 16.55 7.75 10.29
N VAL A 13 15.62 8.60 9.88
CA VAL A 13 14.47 9.03 10.70
C VAL A 13 13.63 7.83 11.20
N GLY A 14 13.55 6.75 10.43
CA GLY A 14 12.95 5.51 10.88
C GLY A 14 13.87 4.73 11.82
N LEU A 15 15.14 4.56 11.44
CA LEU A 15 16.11 3.78 12.23
C LEU A 15 16.37 4.41 13.61
N ASP A 16 16.33 5.71 13.72
CA ASP A 16 16.52 6.46 14.98
C ASP A 16 15.39 6.20 16.02
N LEU A 17 14.30 5.55 15.59
CA LEU A 17 13.27 5.09 16.51
C LEU A 17 13.62 3.80 17.26
N PHE A 18 14.64 3.06 16.82
CA PHE A 18 15.14 1.94 17.58
C PHE A 18 15.88 2.44 18.83
N SER A 19 15.53 1.88 19.98
CA SER A 19 16.17 2.17 21.25
C SER A 19 17.47 1.37 21.41
N ASP A 20 18.20 1.59 22.52
CA ASP A 20 19.39 0.84 22.90
C ASP A 20 19.14 -0.69 23.08
N GLN A 21 17.89 -1.13 23.04
CA GLN A 21 17.51 -2.54 23.05
C GLN A 21 17.69 -3.21 21.68
N TYR A 22 18.01 -2.44 20.63
CA TYR A 22 18.16 -2.92 19.26
C TYR A 22 19.60 -2.77 18.78
N GLU A 23 20.10 -3.81 18.12
CA GLU A 23 21.43 -3.86 17.50
C GLU A 23 21.28 -4.11 16.01
N LYS A 24 21.90 -3.27 15.19
CA LYS A 24 22.00 -3.51 13.76
C LYS A 24 23.08 -4.53 13.48
N VAL A 25 22.76 -5.57 12.71
CA VAL A 25 23.70 -6.61 12.27
C VAL A 25 23.89 -6.57 10.76
N ASP A 26 25.06 -6.98 10.29
CA ASP A 26 25.41 -6.95 8.87
C ASP A 26 24.82 -8.14 8.10
N GLU A 27 24.68 -9.28 8.75
CA GLU A 27 24.22 -10.52 8.13
C GLU A 27 22.78 -10.85 8.52
N LEU A 28 21.95 -11.22 7.53
CA LEU A 28 20.54 -11.59 7.77
C LEU A 28 20.41 -12.81 8.70
N LYS A 29 21.39 -13.73 8.66
CA LYS A 29 21.38 -14.96 9.49
C LYS A 29 21.42 -14.66 10.99
N ASP A 30 21.92 -13.50 11.39
CA ASP A 30 22.06 -13.09 12.80
C ASP A 30 20.87 -12.23 13.27
N ALA A 31 19.92 -11.89 12.37
CA ALA A 31 18.85 -10.96 12.63
C ALA A 31 17.55 -11.67 13.07
N GLN A 32 16.80 -11.02 13.96
CA GLN A 32 15.41 -11.36 14.30
C GLN A 32 14.40 -10.59 13.43
N ALA A 33 14.79 -9.42 12.94
CA ALA A 33 13.97 -8.62 12.03
C ALA A 33 14.76 -8.13 10.82
N ALA A 34 14.09 -8.01 9.68
CA ALA A 34 14.67 -7.42 8.48
C ALA A 34 13.83 -6.25 7.98
N LEU A 35 14.53 -5.17 7.62
CA LEU A 35 13.95 -4.03 6.91
C LEU A 35 14.33 -4.10 5.43
N VAL A 36 13.38 -3.97 4.55
CA VAL A 36 13.59 -4.05 3.11
C VAL A 36 12.80 -2.96 2.37
N ARG A 37 13.31 -2.48 1.26
CA ARG A 37 12.60 -1.57 0.35
C ARG A 37 12.42 -2.23 -1.02
N SER A 38 13.49 -2.44 -1.76
CA SER A 38 13.49 -2.92 -3.15
C SER A 38 14.31 -4.20 -3.36
N ALA A 39 15.11 -4.65 -2.40
CA ALA A 39 15.88 -5.88 -2.54
C ALA A 39 14.97 -7.09 -2.71
N ALA A 40 15.30 -7.96 -3.67
CA ALA A 40 14.61 -9.23 -3.87
C ALA A 40 15.01 -10.21 -2.78
N MET A 41 14.01 -10.86 -2.15
CA MET A 41 14.22 -11.84 -1.08
C MET A 41 13.92 -13.28 -1.50
N HIS A 42 13.50 -13.50 -2.76
CA HIS A 42 13.05 -14.83 -3.22
C HIS A 42 14.16 -15.89 -3.15
N ASP A 43 15.40 -15.48 -3.47
CA ASP A 43 16.56 -16.36 -3.51
C ASP A 43 17.35 -16.38 -2.20
N LEU A 44 16.92 -15.59 -1.20
CA LEU A 44 17.60 -15.56 0.10
C LEU A 44 17.22 -16.76 0.95
N GLU A 45 18.21 -17.27 1.70
CA GLU A 45 17.95 -18.19 2.78
C GLU A 45 17.37 -17.40 3.96
N LEU A 46 16.19 -17.83 4.43
CA LEU A 46 15.51 -17.22 5.58
C LEU A 46 15.93 -17.98 6.84
N PRO A 47 16.70 -17.38 7.75
CA PRO A 47 17.18 -18.04 8.96
C PRO A 47 16.05 -18.28 9.95
N ASP A 48 16.19 -19.30 10.81
CA ASP A 48 15.19 -19.64 11.82
C ASP A 48 15.09 -18.57 12.94
N THR A 49 16.14 -17.76 13.09
CA THR A 49 16.17 -16.58 13.98
C THR A 49 15.25 -15.48 13.51
N LEU A 50 14.93 -15.41 12.22
CA LEU A 50 14.11 -14.34 11.65
C LEU A 50 12.65 -14.50 12.07
N GLU A 51 12.10 -13.48 12.68
CA GLU A 51 10.74 -13.43 13.22
C GLU A 51 9.84 -12.49 12.39
N ALA A 52 10.44 -11.43 11.83
CA ALA A 52 9.69 -10.42 11.09
C ALA A 52 10.47 -9.82 9.92
N VAL A 53 9.73 -9.46 8.88
CA VAL A 53 10.23 -8.64 7.76
C VAL A 53 9.28 -7.45 7.61
N ALA A 54 9.79 -6.23 7.61
CA ALA A 54 9.01 -5.05 7.29
C ALA A 54 9.50 -4.38 6.00
N ARG A 55 8.59 -4.24 5.04
CA ARG A 55 8.86 -3.49 3.82
C ARG A 55 8.52 -2.02 3.99
N ALA A 56 9.52 -1.16 3.84
CA ALA A 56 9.31 0.28 3.73
C ALA A 56 8.67 0.62 2.36
N GLY A 57 7.36 0.40 2.27
CA GLY A 57 6.54 0.59 1.07
C GLY A 57 5.30 -0.32 1.04
N ALA A 58 4.33 -0.02 0.19
CA ALA A 58 3.03 -0.70 0.18
C ALA A 58 3.03 -2.06 -0.55
N GLY A 59 3.75 -2.20 -1.66
CA GLY A 59 3.81 -3.46 -2.42
C GLY A 59 4.76 -4.47 -1.76
N VAL A 60 4.62 -5.77 -2.02
CA VAL A 60 5.44 -6.83 -1.41
C VAL A 60 5.92 -7.89 -2.40
N ASN A 61 5.93 -7.56 -3.68
CA ASN A 61 6.27 -8.49 -4.76
C ASN A 61 7.71 -9.03 -4.69
N ASN A 62 8.60 -8.34 -3.96
CA ASN A 62 9.99 -8.72 -3.75
C ASN A 62 10.19 -9.65 -2.54
N ILE A 63 9.12 -10.04 -1.82
CA ILE A 63 9.19 -10.87 -0.61
C ILE A 63 8.44 -12.19 -0.86
N PRO A 64 9.04 -13.36 -0.56
CA PRO A 64 8.40 -14.67 -0.71
C PRO A 64 7.41 -14.95 0.44
N LEU A 65 6.17 -14.43 0.32
CA LEU A 65 5.17 -14.43 1.39
C LEU A 65 4.85 -15.83 1.93
N ASP A 66 4.65 -16.82 1.04
CA ASP A 66 4.31 -18.18 1.43
C ASP A 66 5.47 -18.85 2.20
N LYS A 67 6.70 -18.68 1.71
CA LYS A 67 7.90 -19.19 2.39
C LYS A 67 8.09 -18.54 3.77
N CYS A 68 7.80 -17.24 3.89
CA CYS A 68 7.82 -16.54 5.17
C CYS A 68 6.73 -17.08 6.11
N ALA A 69 5.50 -17.26 5.63
CA ALA A 69 4.40 -17.75 6.43
C ALA A 69 4.67 -19.17 6.96
N GLU A 70 5.19 -20.07 6.13
CA GLU A 70 5.54 -21.44 6.52
C GLU A 70 6.63 -21.51 7.60
N LYS A 71 7.53 -20.55 7.61
CA LYS A 71 8.57 -20.41 8.65
C LYS A 71 8.09 -19.62 9.89
N GLY A 72 6.84 -19.18 9.93
CA GLY A 72 6.33 -18.32 11.01
C GLY A 72 7.02 -16.96 11.06
N ILE A 73 7.38 -16.39 9.89
CA ILE A 73 7.94 -15.05 9.76
C ILE A 73 6.80 -14.10 9.35
N VAL A 74 6.54 -13.09 10.17
CA VAL A 74 5.51 -12.08 9.89
C VAL A 74 6.04 -11.05 8.91
N VAL A 75 5.31 -10.79 7.84
CA VAL A 75 5.68 -9.78 6.84
C VAL A 75 4.75 -8.59 6.96
N PHE A 76 5.32 -7.43 7.23
CA PHE A 76 4.63 -6.14 7.29
C PHE A 76 4.88 -5.33 6.01
N ASN A 77 3.93 -4.48 5.67
CA ASN A 77 4.11 -3.41 4.71
C ASN A 77 3.61 -2.09 5.30
N THR A 78 3.87 -0.96 4.66
CA THR A 78 3.52 0.36 5.17
C THR A 78 2.37 1.00 4.36
N PRO A 79 1.12 0.51 4.52
CA PRO A 79 0.00 1.00 3.75
C PRO A 79 -0.33 2.45 4.14
N GLY A 80 -0.43 3.31 3.14
CA GLY A 80 -0.78 4.71 3.34
C GLY A 80 0.36 5.64 3.74
N ALA A 81 1.54 5.13 4.11
CA ALA A 81 2.69 5.97 4.48
C ALA A 81 3.13 6.91 3.33
N ASN A 82 2.99 6.47 2.09
CA ASN A 82 3.29 7.22 0.88
C ASN A 82 2.06 7.89 0.23
N ALA A 83 0.90 7.84 0.88
CA ALA A 83 -0.36 8.26 0.25
C ALA A 83 -0.37 9.74 -0.17
N ASN A 84 0.31 10.60 0.57
CA ASN A 84 0.40 12.02 0.24
C ASN A 84 1.20 12.27 -1.05
N GLY A 85 2.35 11.60 -1.22
CA GLY A 85 3.14 11.70 -2.46
C GLY A 85 2.34 11.26 -3.69
N VAL A 86 1.64 10.13 -3.59
CA VAL A 86 0.75 9.66 -4.68
C VAL A 86 -0.37 10.66 -4.96
N LYS A 87 -1.03 11.20 -3.93
CA LYS A 87 -2.06 12.24 -4.10
C LYS A 87 -1.51 13.44 -4.89
N GLU A 88 -0.32 13.92 -4.55
CA GLU A 88 0.29 15.07 -5.25
C GLU A 88 0.58 14.77 -6.72
N LEU A 89 1.08 13.56 -7.02
CA LEU A 89 1.31 13.15 -8.40
C LEU A 89 0.00 12.98 -9.18
N VAL A 90 -1.10 12.53 -8.54
CA VAL A 90 -2.44 12.49 -9.17
C VAL A 90 -2.86 13.89 -9.61
N PHE A 91 -2.70 14.91 -8.77
CA PHE A 91 -3.02 16.28 -9.13
C PHE A 91 -2.09 16.84 -10.22
N ALA A 92 -0.79 16.54 -10.16
CA ALA A 92 0.13 16.89 -11.25
C ALA A 92 -0.32 16.28 -12.57
N GLY A 93 -0.63 14.98 -12.61
CA GLY A 93 -1.14 14.28 -13.77
C GLY A 93 -2.46 14.86 -14.28
N MET A 94 -3.37 15.21 -13.37
CA MET A 94 -4.64 15.86 -13.70
C MET A 94 -4.42 17.21 -14.39
N LEU A 95 -3.49 18.03 -13.86
CA LEU A 95 -3.17 19.35 -14.43
C LEU A 95 -2.44 19.25 -15.78
N TYR A 96 -1.52 18.28 -15.95
CA TYR A 96 -0.86 18.00 -17.22
C TYR A 96 -1.84 17.52 -18.30
N ALA A 97 -2.84 16.73 -17.92
CA ALA A 97 -3.86 16.26 -18.84
C ALA A 97 -4.89 17.34 -19.20
N SER A 98 -5.12 18.33 -18.32
CA SER A 98 -6.07 19.42 -18.52
C SER A 98 -5.56 20.49 -19.50
N ARG A 99 -4.25 20.70 -19.56
CA ARG A 99 -3.56 21.63 -20.46
C ARG A 99 -2.31 20.95 -20.98
N ASP A 100 -1.91 21.24 -22.21
CA ASP A 100 -0.69 20.67 -22.79
C ASP A 100 0.57 21.38 -22.26
N ILE A 101 0.82 21.22 -20.94
CA ILE A 101 1.95 21.84 -20.26
C ILE A 101 3.27 21.26 -20.79
N VAL A 102 3.32 19.93 -21.00
CA VAL A 102 4.53 19.26 -21.48
C VAL A 102 4.86 19.73 -22.91
N GLY A 103 3.90 19.69 -23.83
CA GLY A 103 4.12 20.18 -25.20
C GLY A 103 4.49 21.68 -25.24
N GLY A 104 3.94 22.48 -24.32
CA GLY A 104 4.34 23.88 -24.16
C GLY A 104 5.80 24.07 -23.71
N ILE A 105 6.27 23.23 -22.78
CA ILE A 105 7.67 23.22 -22.33
C ILE A 105 8.60 22.76 -23.46
N GLU A 106 8.26 21.66 -24.13
CA GLU A 106 9.02 21.14 -25.28
C GLU A 106 9.14 22.19 -26.39
N TRP A 107 8.03 22.84 -26.74
CA TRP A 107 8.05 23.95 -27.70
C TRP A 107 9.00 25.08 -27.28
N CYS A 108 9.02 25.50 -26.02
CA CYS A 108 9.96 26.52 -25.54
C CYS A 108 11.42 26.06 -25.66
N LEU A 109 11.72 24.79 -25.37
CA LEU A 109 13.07 24.22 -25.50
C LEU A 109 13.51 24.18 -26.98
N GLU A 110 12.64 23.73 -27.88
CA GLU A 110 12.91 23.70 -29.34
C GLU A 110 13.18 25.08 -29.93
N ASN A 111 12.54 26.11 -29.37
CA ASN A 111 12.65 27.49 -29.86
C ASN A 111 13.58 28.37 -28.98
N GLN A 112 14.43 27.78 -28.15
CA GLN A 112 15.30 28.52 -27.21
C GLN A 112 16.24 29.55 -27.86
N ASN A 113 16.53 29.40 -29.17
CA ASN A 113 17.40 30.30 -29.92
C ASN A 113 16.62 31.35 -30.75
N ASP A 114 15.28 31.42 -30.67
CA ASP A 114 14.48 32.42 -31.34
C ASP A 114 14.56 33.75 -30.56
N GLU A 115 15.25 34.76 -31.13
CA GLU A 115 15.35 36.09 -30.52
C GLU A 115 13.99 36.77 -30.34
N ASN A 116 12.95 36.30 -31.04
CA ASN A 116 11.59 36.82 -30.96
C ASN A 116 10.66 35.90 -30.19
N ILE A 117 11.17 34.95 -29.42
CA ILE A 117 10.40 33.87 -28.76
C ILE A 117 9.16 34.41 -28.00
N ALA A 118 9.28 35.57 -27.32
CA ALA A 118 8.15 36.18 -26.62
C ALA A 118 6.97 36.53 -27.54
N LYS A 119 7.23 37.04 -28.74
CA LYS A 119 6.18 37.32 -29.73
C LYS A 119 5.64 36.08 -30.39
N THR A 120 6.52 35.09 -30.64
CA THR A 120 6.16 33.81 -31.23
C THR A 120 5.28 33.04 -30.25
N ALA A 121 5.62 33.02 -28.95
CA ALA A 121 4.85 32.38 -27.89
C ALA A 121 3.40 32.90 -27.80
N GLU A 122 3.19 34.24 -27.91
CA GLU A 122 1.83 34.82 -27.90
C GLU A 122 0.95 34.27 -29.04
N LYS A 123 1.54 33.93 -30.18
CA LYS A 123 0.82 33.34 -31.31
C LYS A 123 0.58 31.84 -31.14
N GLN A 124 1.52 31.13 -30.49
CA GLN A 124 1.52 29.67 -30.35
C GLN A 124 0.78 29.17 -29.11
N LYS A 125 0.66 29.99 -28.04
CA LYS A 125 0.05 29.59 -26.76
C LYS A 125 -1.33 28.92 -26.88
N LYS A 126 -2.11 29.29 -27.92
CA LYS A 126 -3.41 28.68 -28.20
C LYS A 126 -3.35 27.16 -28.48
N ASN A 127 -2.20 26.68 -28.95
CA ASN A 127 -2.00 25.25 -29.27
C ASN A 127 -1.87 24.39 -27.98
N PHE A 128 -1.49 25.01 -26.86
CA PHE A 128 -1.28 24.40 -25.56
C PHE A 128 -2.42 24.72 -24.58
N ALA A 129 -3.44 25.44 -25.03
CA ALA A 129 -4.59 25.79 -24.21
C ALA A 129 -5.41 24.55 -23.86
N GLY A 130 -6.06 24.58 -22.69
CA GLY A 130 -6.91 23.50 -22.23
C GLY A 130 -8.05 24.02 -21.37
N THR A 131 -8.42 23.24 -20.35
CA THR A 131 -9.56 23.51 -19.47
C THR A 131 -9.11 23.62 -18.01
N GLU A 132 -9.93 24.27 -17.19
CA GLU A 132 -9.77 24.29 -15.74
C GLU A 132 -10.41 23.03 -15.12
N ILE A 133 -9.90 22.61 -13.96
CA ILE A 133 -10.47 21.48 -13.20
C ILE A 133 -11.60 21.93 -12.27
N SER A 134 -11.64 23.21 -11.90
CA SER A 134 -12.70 23.76 -11.06
C SER A 134 -14.07 23.60 -11.71
N GLY A 135 -15.07 23.18 -10.94
CA GLY A 135 -16.42 22.89 -11.42
C GLY A 135 -16.58 21.60 -12.23
N LYS A 136 -15.49 20.83 -12.44
CA LYS A 136 -15.53 19.54 -13.11
C LYS A 136 -15.85 18.41 -12.13
N LYS A 137 -16.41 17.31 -12.65
CA LYS A 137 -16.74 16.11 -11.89
C LYS A 137 -15.54 15.17 -11.85
N LEU A 138 -15.09 14.81 -10.63
CA LEU A 138 -14.07 13.81 -10.38
C LEU A 138 -14.71 12.54 -9.81
N GLY A 139 -14.58 11.41 -10.49
CA GLY A 139 -14.87 10.09 -9.97
C GLY A 139 -13.65 9.49 -9.29
N VAL A 140 -13.77 9.10 -8.03
CA VAL A 140 -12.73 8.42 -7.26
C VAL A 140 -13.17 6.99 -7.02
N ILE A 141 -12.48 6.03 -7.61
CA ILE A 141 -12.74 4.59 -7.48
C ILE A 141 -11.72 4.00 -6.49
N GLY A 142 -12.21 3.58 -5.33
CA GLY A 142 -11.40 3.20 -4.18
C GLY A 142 -11.17 4.37 -3.22
N LEU A 143 -11.72 4.28 -2.01
CA LEU A 143 -11.65 5.30 -0.97
C LEU A 143 -10.81 4.80 0.22
N GLY A 144 -9.67 4.18 -0.10
CA GLY A 144 -8.60 3.85 0.85
C GLY A 144 -7.74 5.07 1.20
N ALA A 145 -6.54 4.83 1.73
CA ALA A 145 -5.63 5.89 2.20
C ALA A 145 -5.35 6.98 1.15
N ILE A 146 -5.15 6.59 -0.12
CA ILE A 146 -4.88 7.54 -1.21
C ILE A 146 -6.18 8.19 -1.69
N GLY A 147 -7.22 7.39 -1.99
CA GLY A 147 -8.46 7.89 -2.56
C GLY A 147 -9.17 8.91 -1.68
N VAL A 148 -9.15 8.74 -0.35
CA VAL A 148 -9.68 9.73 0.61
C VAL A 148 -8.93 11.05 0.52
N LEU A 149 -7.59 11.01 0.47
CA LEU A 149 -6.77 12.23 0.35
C LEU A 149 -7.01 12.96 -0.98
N VAL A 150 -7.11 12.21 -2.08
CA VAL A 150 -7.41 12.77 -3.41
C VAL A 150 -8.81 13.39 -3.42
N ALA A 151 -9.82 12.67 -2.93
CA ALA A 151 -11.20 13.16 -2.87
C ALA A 151 -11.31 14.46 -2.07
N ASN A 152 -10.70 14.51 -0.88
CA ASN A 152 -10.72 15.68 -0.02
C ASN A 152 -9.99 16.87 -0.66
N ALA A 153 -8.82 16.64 -1.24
CA ALA A 153 -8.07 17.71 -1.91
C ALA A 153 -8.80 18.26 -3.15
N ALA A 154 -9.46 17.40 -3.93
CA ALA A 154 -10.24 17.80 -5.09
C ALA A 154 -11.42 18.74 -4.74
N ILE A 155 -12.09 18.49 -3.60
CA ILE A 155 -13.10 19.43 -3.07
C ILE A 155 -12.51 20.82 -2.85
N HIS A 156 -11.31 20.91 -2.25
CA HIS A 156 -10.66 22.20 -2.02
C HIS A 156 -10.19 22.89 -3.33
N MET A 157 -10.01 22.13 -4.40
CA MET A 157 -9.73 22.67 -5.75
C MET A 157 -11.00 23.01 -6.53
N GLY A 158 -12.17 22.97 -5.89
CA GLY A 158 -13.45 23.38 -6.48
C GLY A 158 -14.09 22.34 -7.40
N MET A 159 -13.70 21.07 -7.32
CA MET A 159 -14.30 19.98 -8.09
C MET A 159 -15.56 19.43 -7.40
N GLU A 160 -16.47 18.87 -8.17
CA GLU A 160 -17.53 17.99 -7.65
C GLU A 160 -17.00 16.56 -7.58
N VAL A 161 -16.96 15.97 -6.38
CA VAL A 161 -16.34 14.65 -6.18
C VAL A 161 -17.39 13.57 -5.96
N TYR A 162 -17.25 12.49 -6.71
CA TYR A 162 -18.06 11.28 -6.67
C TYR A 162 -17.18 10.11 -6.22
N GLY A 163 -17.51 9.46 -5.12
CA GLY A 163 -16.74 8.39 -4.52
C GLY A 163 -17.42 7.04 -4.62
N TYR A 164 -16.72 6.03 -5.10
CA TYR A 164 -17.16 4.63 -5.14
C TYR A 164 -16.15 3.73 -4.42
N ASP A 165 -16.60 3.05 -3.38
CA ASP A 165 -15.88 1.98 -2.71
C ASP A 165 -16.87 1.09 -1.95
N PRO A 166 -17.16 -0.14 -2.42
CA PRO A 166 -18.08 -1.05 -1.75
C PRO A 166 -17.51 -1.66 -0.46
N TYR A 167 -16.21 -1.46 -0.19
CA TYR A 167 -15.48 -2.02 0.97
C TYR A 167 -14.86 -0.95 1.86
N ILE A 168 -15.37 0.29 1.79
CA ILE A 168 -14.80 1.40 2.57
C ILE A 168 -14.75 1.06 4.06
N SER A 169 -13.58 1.25 4.68
CA SER A 169 -13.45 1.05 6.11
C SER A 169 -14.11 2.18 6.91
N VAL A 170 -14.52 1.90 8.14
CA VAL A 170 -15.06 2.92 9.04
C VAL A 170 -14.07 4.08 9.24
N ALA A 171 -12.78 3.77 9.41
CA ALA A 171 -11.73 4.78 9.56
C ALA A 171 -11.60 5.68 8.32
N ALA A 172 -11.65 5.10 7.12
CA ALA A 172 -11.61 5.86 5.86
C ALA A 172 -12.85 6.75 5.72
N ALA A 173 -14.03 6.23 6.04
CA ALA A 173 -15.28 6.99 5.99
C ALA A 173 -15.29 8.20 6.96
N TRP A 174 -14.70 8.06 8.15
CA TRP A 174 -14.56 9.16 9.09
C TRP A 174 -13.60 10.27 8.61
N ASN A 175 -12.64 9.93 7.78
CA ASN A 175 -11.68 10.88 7.21
C ASN A 175 -12.14 11.49 5.89
N LEU A 176 -13.23 10.99 5.30
CA LEU A 176 -13.77 11.48 4.04
C LEU A 176 -14.62 12.74 4.24
N SER A 177 -14.42 13.75 3.40
CA SER A 177 -15.24 14.95 3.40
C SER A 177 -16.72 14.62 3.13
N ARG A 178 -17.61 15.24 3.89
CA ARG A 178 -19.08 15.13 3.70
C ARG A 178 -19.56 15.68 2.35
N SER A 179 -18.74 16.46 1.66
CA SER A 179 -19.05 17.00 0.33
C SER A 179 -18.84 15.97 -0.79
N VAL A 180 -18.19 14.83 -0.51
CA VAL A 180 -18.07 13.73 -1.47
C VAL A 180 -19.41 13.02 -1.62
N LYS A 181 -19.88 12.92 -2.87
CA LYS A 181 -21.13 12.24 -3.20
C LYS A 181 -20.88 10.74 -3.32
N HIS A 182 -21.55 9.96 -2.49
CA HIS A 182 -21.48 8.49 -2.54
C HIS A 182 -22.18 7.95 -3.80
N ILE A 183 -21.48 7.05 -4.51
CA ILE A 183 -21.98 6.34 -5.69
C ILE A 183 -22.02 4.85 -5.38
N SER A 184 -23.17 4.21 -5.61
CA SER A 184 -23.37 2.77 -5.41
C SER A 184 -23.14 1.94 -6.67
N ASN A 185 -23.18 2.54 -7.86
CA ASN A 185 -22.86 1.89 -9.12
C ASN A 185 -21.70 2.60 -9.82
N VAL A 186 -20.57 1.91 -9.98
CA VAL A 186 -19.37 2.47 -10.62
C VAL A 186 -19.60 2.99 -12.04
N GLU A 187 -20.56 2.45 -12.76
CA GLU A 187 -20.92 2.89 -14.12
C GLU A 187 -21.37 4.36 -14.15
N ASP A 188 -21.97 4.86 -13.07
CA ASP A 188 -22.37 6.27 -13.00
C ASP A 188 -21.14 7.18 -13.00
N ILE A 189 -20.02 6.74 -12.41
CA ILE A 189 -18.73 7.45 -12.53
C ILE A 189 -18.27 7.47 -13.98
N TYR A 190 -18.33 6.34 -14.68
CA TYR A 190 -17.90 6.26 -16.08
C TYR A 190 -18.72 7.20 -16.98
N ARG A 191 -20.04 7.26 -16.78
CA ARG A 191 -20.93 8.09 -17.61
C ARG A 191 -20.85 9.58 -17.31
N GLU A 192 -20.68 9.95 -16.03
CA GLU A 192 -20.91 11.32 -15.60
C GLU A 192 -19.64 12.12 -15.28
N CYS A 193 -18.52 11.47 -14.98
CA CYS A 193 -17.32 12.18 -14.54
C CYS A 193 -16.47 12.70 -15.72
N ASP A 194 -15.83 13.83 -15.51
CA ASP A 194 -14.89 14.43 -16.46
C ASP A 194 -13.47 13.91 -16.22
N TYR A 195 -13.19 13.55 -14.95
CA TYR A 195 -11.95 12.91 -14.50
C TYR A 195 -12.30 11.64 -13.73
N ILE A 196 -11.55 10.58 -13.95
CA ILE A 196 -11.72 9.30 -13.28
C ILE A 196 -10.37 8.86 -12.76
N THR A 197 -10.24 8.69 -11.44
CA THR A 197 -9.00 8.24 -10.81
C THR A 197 -9.23 6.95 -10.03
N ILE A 198 -8.25 6.03 -10.11
CA ILE A 198 -8.37 4.67 -9.61
C ILE A 198 -7.38 4.45 -8.48
N HIS A 199 -7.88 3.98 -7.32
CA HIS A 199 -7.09 3.74 -6.11
C HIS A 199 -7.45 2.41 -5.43
N VAL A 200 -7.72 1.37 -6.23
CA VAL A 200 -8.02 0.02 -5.75
C VAL A 200 -6.80 -0.91 -5.86
N PRO A 201 -6.70 -1.96 -5.04
CA PRO A 201 -5.69 -2.99 -5.23
C PRO A 201 -5.94 -3.79 -6.51
N LEU A 202 -4.88 -4.36 -7.08
CA LEU A 202 -5.00 -5.31 -8.18
C LEU A 202 -5.38 -6.68 -7.62
N LEU A 203 -6.58 -7.10 -7.93
CA LEU A 203 -7.17 -8.40 -7.59
C LEU A 203 -7.77 -8.99 -8.87
N ASP A 204 -8.12 -10.28 -8.87
CA ASP A 204 -8.82 -10.88 -10.01
C ASP A 204 -10.13 -10.15 -10.36
N SER A 205 -10.83 -9.64 -9.34
CA SER A 205 -12.08 -8.88 -9.50
C SER A 205 -11.89 -7.44 -9.98
N THR A 206 -10.70 -6.86 -9.86
CA THR A 206 -10.40 -5.48 -10.27
C THR A 206 -9.50 -5.41 -11.51
N LYS A 207 -8.93 -6.54 -11.93
CA LYS A 207 -8.14 -6.63 -13.15
C LYS A 207 -8.97 -6.20 -14.37
N LYS A 208 -8.43 -5.25 -15.15
CA LYS A 208 -9.11 -4.63 -16.29
C LYS A 208 -10.49 -4.07 -15.98
N MET A 209 -10.69 -3.55 -14.75
CA MET A 209 -11.97 -2.94 -14.38
C MET A 209 -12.33 -1.74 -15.27
N ILE A 210 -11.33 -1.02 -15.77
CA ILE A 210 -11.52 -0.06 -16.87
C ILE A 210 -11.37 -0.84 -18.18
N SER A 211 -12.42 -1.57 -18.51
CA SER A 211 -12.54 -2.39 -19.72
C SER A 211 -12.94 -1.56 -20.94
N ALA A 212 -12.96 -2.18 -22.12
CA ALA A 212 -13.50 -1.56 -23.33
C ALA A 212 -14.96 -1.09 -23.13
N ASP A 213 -15.79 -1.85 -22.41
CA ASP A 213 -17.18 -1.48 -22.12
C ASP A 213 -17.25 -0.28 -21.18
N ALA A 214 -16.41 -0.24 -20.14
CA ALA A 214 -16.30 0.92 -19.24
C ALA A 214 -15.87 2.18 -20.02
N ILE A 215 -14.87 2.06 -20.89
CA ILE A 215 -14.39 3.14 -21.76
C ILE A 215 -15.49 3.61 -22.71
N ALA A 216 -16.28 2.70 -23.27
CA ALA A 216 -17.39 3.04 -24.16
C ALA A 216 -18.48 3.87 -23.49
N MET A 217 -18.64 3.79 -22.15
CA MET A 217 -19.58 4.62 -21.38
C MET A 217 -19.07 6.04 -21.11
N MET A 218 -17.76 6.28 -21.19
CA MET A 218 -17.14 7.56 -20.80
C MET A 218 -17.49 8.70 -21.77
N LYS A 219 -17.37 9.93 -21.27
CA LYS A 219 -17.45 11.15 -22.11
C LYS A 219 -16.25 11.21 -23.05
N PRO A 220 -16.40 11.79 -24.27
CA PRO A 220 -15.27 12.05 -25.17
C PRO A 220 -14.21 13.00 -24.56
N THR A 221 -14.60 13.78 -23.57
CA THR A 221 -13.72 14.71 -22.83
C THR A 221 -13.11 14.09 -21.59
N ALA A 222 -13.42 12.83 -21.27
CA ALA A 222 -12.98 12.18 -20.05
C ALA A 222 -11.44 12.01 -20.01
N ILE A 223 -10.90 12.18 -18.81
CA ILE A 223 -9.49 11.96 -18.48
C ILE A 223 -9.43 10.85 -17.44
N VAL A 224 -8.69 9.79 -17.74
CA VAL A 224 -8.50 8.65 -16.84
C VAL A 224 -7.11 8.71 -16.22
N LEU A 225 -7.02 8.53 -14.90
CA LEU A 225 -5.80 8.61 -14.12
C LEU A 225 -5.57 7.29 -13.38
N ASN A 226 -4.44 6.64 -13.65
CA ASN A 226 -4.06 5.38 -13.02
C ASN A 226 -2.71 5.50 -12.30
N PHE A 227 -2.77 5.70 -11.00
CA PHE A 227 -1.63 5.73 -10.10
C PHE A 227 -1.66 4.57 -9.09
N ALA A 228 -2.46 3.53 -9.38
CA ALA A 228 -2.60 2.38 -8.50
C ALA A 228 -1.84 1.15 -8.99
N ARG A 229 -2.22 0.55 -10.13
CA ARG A 229 -1.54 -0.61 -10.77
C ARG A 229 -1.85 -0.64 -12.27
N ASP A 230 -0.90 -1.10 -13.08
CA ASP A 230 -0.98 -1.19 -14.54
C ASP A 230 -2.20 -1.99 -15.04
N LEU A 231 -2.37 -3.21 -14.56
CA LEU A 231 -3.39 -4.15 -15.02
C LEU A 231 -4.85 -3.79 -14.61
N LEU A 232 -5.07 -2.66 -13.96
CA LEU A 232 -6.43 -2.18 -13.64
C LEU A 232 -7.16 -1.61 -14.86
N VAL A 233 -6.41 -1.21 -15.89
CA VAL A 233 -6.93 -0.67 -17.14
C VAL A 233 -6.65 -1.66 -18.27
N ASP A 234 -7.60 -1.82 -19.18
CA ASP A 234 -7.35 -2.45 -20.49
C ASP A 234 -6.66 -1.42 -21.38
N GLU A 235 -5.33 -1.42 -21.34
CA GLU A 235 -4.54 -0.37 -21.98
C GLU A 235 -4.55 -0.44 -23.51
N GLU A 236 -4.74 -1.63 -24.10
CA GLU A 236 -4.96 -1.76 -25.55
C GLU A 236 -6.27 -1.06 -25.95
N ALA A 237 -7.37 -1.38 -25.25
CA ALA A 237 -8.66 -0.72 -25.48
C ALA A 237 -8.61 0.78 -25.21
N MET A 238 -7.80 1.22 -24.22
CA MET A 238 -7.62 2.64 -23.89
C MET A 238 -6.89 3.39 -25.01
N VAL A 239 -5.80 2.83 -25.55
CA VAL A 239 -5.04 3.44 -26.66
C VAL A 239 -5.90 3.54 -27.91
N ASP A 240 -6.67 2.48 -28.25
CA ASP A 240 -7.62 2.51 -29.35
C ASP A 240 -8.69 3.60 -29.17
N ALA A 241 -9.22 3.74 -27.97
CA ALA A 241 -10.21 4.77 -27.64
C ALA A 241 -9.66 6.19 -27.73
N LEU A 242 -8.40 6.41 -27.30
CA LEU A 242 -7.70 7.68 -27.46
C LEU A 242 -7.46 8.03 -28.92
N ALA A 243 -7.04 7.04 -29.73
CA ALA A 243 -6.84 7.22 -31.17
C ALA A 243 -8.15 7.56 -31.89
N ALA A 244 -9.27 6.96 -31.50
CA ALA A 244 -10.60 7.22 -32.00
C ALA A 244 -11.25 8.52 -31.46
N GLY A 245 -10.62 9.21 -30.50
CA GLY A 245 -11.16 10.40 -29.84
C GLY A 245 -12.37 10.11 -28.92
N LYS A 246 -12.51 8.87 -28.45
CA LYS A 246 -13.57 8.45 -27.52
C LYS A 246 -13.28 8.87 -26.09
N VAL A 247 -12.00 8.96 -25.73
CA VAL A 247 -11.49 9.47 -24.45
C VAL A 247 -10.44 10.54 -24.75
N HIS A 248 -10.29 11.54 -23.90
CA HIS A 248 -9.40 12.67 -24.17
C HIS A 248 -7.94 12.37 -23.82
N LYS A 249 -7.68 11.90 -22.60
CA LYS A 249 -6.33 11.59 -22.11
C LYS A 249 -6.34 10.39 -21.17
N TYR A 250 -5.22 9.67 -21.16
CA TYR A 250 -4.89 8.66 -20.16
C TYR A 250 -3.57 9.01 -19.48
N VAL A 251 -3.57 9.10 -18.15
CA VAL A 251 -2.38 9.34 -17.36
C VAL A 251 -2.08 8.09 -16.55
N SER A 252 -0.86 7.57 -16.66
CA SER A 252 -0.44 6.35 -15.95
C SER A 252 0.95 6.54 -15.33
N ASP A 253 1.15 5.96 -14.15
CA ASP A 253 2.45 5.89 -13.50
C ASP A 253 3.17 4.54 -13.76
N PHE A 254 2.67 3.76 -14.74
CA PHE A 254 3.16 2.43 -15.06
C PHE A 254 3.57 2.34 -16.54
N PRO A 255 4.86 2.62 -16.86
CA PRO A 255 5.34 2.61 -18.24
C PRO A 255 5.37 1.20 -18.83
N ASN A 256 4.87 1.08 -20.06
CA ASN A 256 4.95 -0.14 -20.86
C ASN A 256 4.95 0.19 -22.36
N THR A 257 5.18 -0.81 -23.19
CA THR A 257 5.30 -0.64 -24.66
C THR A 257 4.00 -0.25 -25.37
N THR A 258 2.84 -0.43 -24.72
CA THR A 258 1.53 -0.07 -25.29
C THR A 258 1.24 1.41 -25.10
N THR A 259 1.57 1.98 -23.92
CA THR A 259 1.18 3.34 -23.53
C THR A 259 2.25 4.40 -23.77
N VAL A 260 3.55 4.03 -23.65
CA VAL A 260 4.65 4.99 -23.84
C VAL A 260 4.71 5.44 -25.31
N GLY A 261 4.58 6.74 -25.55
CA GLY A 261 4.57 7.35 -26.89
C GLY A 261 3.22 7.25 -27.60
N ALA A 262 2.22 6.59 -27.05
CA ALA A 262 0.88 6.57 -27.64
C ALA A 262 0.19 7.92 -27.51
N LYS A 263 -0.49 8.36 -28.58
CA LYS A 263 -1.17 9.65 -28.63
C LYS A 263 -2.24 9.74 -27.54
N GLY A 264 -2.17 10.77 -26.73
CA GLY A 264 -3.12 11.01 -25.63
C GLY A 264 -2.73 10.34 -24.31
N CYS A 265 -1.69 9.50 -24.30
CA CYS A 265 -1.10 8.95 -23.07
C CYS A 265 -0.06 9.92 -22.48
N ILE A 266 -0.07 10.08 -21.16
CA ILE A 266 0.96 10.75 -20.36
C ILE A 266 1.43 9.72 -19.35
N VAL A 267 2.70 9.31 -19.43
CA VAL A 267 3.22 8.19 -18.63
C VAL A 267 4.43 8.65 -17.82
N THR A 268 4.41 8.38 -16.52
CA THR A 268 5.51 8.65 -15.59
C THR A 268 6.18 7.34 -15.15
N PRO A 269 7.47 7.34 -14.79
CA PRO A 269 8.22 6.13 -14.47
C PRO A 269 8.07 5.70 -13.00
N HIS A 270 6.84 5.46 -12.55
CA HIS A 270 6.46 4.99 -11.22
C HIS A 270 6.95 5.91 -10.09
N LEU A 271 6.58 7.18 -10.19
CA LEU A 271 7.03 8.24 -9.28
C LEU A 271 6.11 8.47 -8.07
N GLY A 272 4.95 7.81 -8.00
CA GLY A 272 3.92 8.10 -6.98
C GLY A 272 4.43 8.10 -5.54
N ALA A 273 5.37 7.22 -5.21
CA ALA A 273 5.98 7.12 -3.87
C ALA A 273 7.43 7.64 -3.81
N SER A 274 7.92 8.26 -4.89
CA SER A 274 9.34 8.66 -5.01
C SER A 274 9.56 10.08 -4.51
N THR A 275 9.28 10.32 -3.23
CA THR A 275 9.59 11.57 -2.51
C THR A 275 10.35 11.25 -1.22
N ALA A 276 11.17 12.18 -0.73
CA ALA A 276 11.92 12.03 0.52
C ALA A 276 10.95 11.74 1.69
N GLU A 277 9.84 12.46 1.77
CA GLU A 277 8.85 12.32 2.83
C GLU A 277 8.12 10.95 2.76
N SER A 278 7.88 10.41 1.56
CA SER A 278 7.31 9.06 1.40
C SER A 278 8.28 7.99 1.89
N GLU A 279 9.58 8.14 1.61
CA GLU A 279 10.62 7.23 2.10
C GLU A 279 10.75 7.30 3.62
N ASP A 280 10.76 8.50 4.18
CA ASP A 280 10.82 8.75 5.62
C ASP A 280 9.61 8.15 6.34
N ASN A 281 8.40 8.43 5.86
CA ASN A 281 7.18 7.91 6.44
C ASN A 281 7.11 6.38 6.38
N CYS A 282 7.53 5.77 5.27
CA CYS A 282 7.59 4.32 5.15
C CYS A 282 8.62 3.71 6.12
N ALA A 283 9.79 4.32 6.29
CA ALA A 283 10.80 3.86 7.23
C ALA A 283 10.30 3.94 8.68
N VAL A 284 9.70 5.08 9.06
CA VAL A 284 9.10 5.27 10.40
C VAL A 284 8.03 4.22 10.69
N MET A 285 7.13 3.97 9.74
CA MET A 285 6.04 3.01 9.91
C MET A 285 6.59 1.58 10.03
N ALA A 286 7.50 1.18 9.14
CA ALA A 286 8.11 -0.15 9.15
C ALA A 286 8.84 -0.45 10.48
N VAL A 287 9.59 0.52 11.01
CA VAL A 287 10.28 0.37 12.30
C VAL A 287 9.28 0.27 13.45
N ARG A 288 8.21 1.06 13.45
CA ARG A 288 7.17 0.98 14.48
C ARG A 288 6.48 -0.39 14.49
N GLU A 289 6.19 -0.96 13.33
CA GLU A 289 5.60 -2.30 13.21
C GLU A 289 6.53 -3.39 13.72
N ILE A 290 7.81 -3.34 13.37
CA ILE A 290 8.82 -4.26 13.91
C ILE A 290 8.90 -4.15 15.43
N ARG A 291 8.96 -2.94 15.96
CA ARG A 291 9.04 -2.71 17.40
C ARG A 291 7.81 -3.25 18.13
N ASP A 292 6.63 -2.90 17.66
CA ASP A 292 5.39 -3.34 18.30
C ASP A 292 5.24 -4.88 18.26
N TYR A 293 5.66 -5.51 17.17
CA TYR A 293 5.68 -6.95 17.09
C TYR A 293 6.73 -7.59 18.00
N LEU A 294 7.98 -7.09 18.01
CA LEU A 294 9.04 -7.69 18.83
C LEU A 294 8.82 -7.43 20.31
N GLU A 295 8.38 -6.23 20.69
CA GLU A 295 8.23 -5.79 22.09
C GLU A 295 6.88 -6.26 22.70
N ASN A 296 5.80 -6.29 21.92
CA ASN A 296 4.45 -6.54 22.41
C ASN A 296 3.75 -7.73 21.77
N GLY A 297 4.27 -8.29 20.70
CA GLY A 297 3.64 -9.38 19.94
C GLY A 297 2.47 -8.92 19.05
N ASN A 298 2.19 -7.62 18.95
CA ASN A 298 1.09 -7.14 18.13
C ASN A 298 1.41 -7.27 16.63
N ILE A 299 0.41 -7.71 15.87
CA ILE A 299 0.46 -7.75 14.41
C ILE A 299 -0.55 -6.74 13.88
N VAL A 300 -0.05 -5.71 13.20
CA VAL A 300 -0.84 -4.68 12.51
C VAL A 300 -0.23 -4.47 11.12
N HIS A 301 -1.06 -4.42 10.07
CA HIS A 301 -0.64 -4.31 8.67
C HIS A 301 0.20 -5.47 8.13
N SER A 302 0.05 -6.67 8.69
CA SER A 302 0.70 -7.83 8.11
C SER A 302 0.01 -8.30 6.82
N VAL A 303 0.82 -8.70 5.83
CA VAL A 303 0.32 -9.20 4.54
C VAL A 303 0.11 -10.71 4.52
N ASN A 304 0.77 -11.47 5.39
CA ASN A 304 0.70 -12.92 5.42
C ASN A 304 0.05 -13.52 6.67
N PHE A 305 -0.07 -12.77 7.77
CA PHE A 305 -0.81 -13.16 8.97
C PHE A 305 -1.96 -12.19 9.26
N PRO A 306 -2.93 -12.56 10.10
CA PRO A 306 -4.04 -11.67 10.46
C PRO A 306 -3.58 -10.55 11.39
N ASP A 307 -4.22 -9.40 11.31
CA ASP A 307 -4.08 -8.36 12.34
C ASP A 307 -4.62 -8.88 13.67
N CYS A 308 -3.78 -8.82 14.70
CA CYS A 308 -4.08 -9.28 16.05
C CYS A 308 -3.27 -8.45 17.05
N SER A 309 -3.94 -7.70 17.90
CA SER A 309 -3.30 -6.82 18.87
C SER A 309 -4.01 -6.88 20.21
N MET A 310 -3.25 -6.84 21.30
CA MET A 310 -3.71 -6.72 22.68
C MET A 310 -3.07 -5.52 23.39
N GLY A 311 -2.47 -4.59 22.63
CA GLY A 311 -1.77 -3.43 23.18
C GLY A 311 -0.42 -3.77 23.79
N ALA A 312 0.11 -2.86 24.63
CA ALA A 312 1.40 -3.06 25.29
C ALA A 312 1.38 -4.27 26.22
N CYS A 313 2.49 -5.04 26.25
CA CYS A 313 2.67 -6.13 27.21
C CYS A 313 2.89 -5.58 28.61
N THR A 314 1.89 -5.79 29.50
CA THR A 314 1.92 -5.34 30.90
C THR A 314 1.68 -6.47 31.88
N THR A 315 1.55 -7.72 31.40
CA THR A 315 1.29 -8.93 32.19
C THR A 315 2.60 -9.61 32.62
N ALA A 316 2.49 -10.59 33.51
CA ALA A 316 3.65 -11.35 34.00
C ALA A 316 4.27 -12.25 32.91
N GLY A 317 3.48 -12.61 31.89
CA GLY A 317 3.92 -13.34 30.72
C GLY A 317 3.03 -13.09 29.52
N ARG A 318 3.60 -12.99 28.32
CA ARG A 318 2.87 -12.95 27.06
C ARG A 318 3.53 -13.86 26.04
N ILE A 319 2.73 -14.67 25.36
CA ILE A 319 3.21 -15.52 24.27
C ILE A 319 2.43 -15.25 22.98
N GLY A 320 3.15 -15.33 21.85
CA GLY A 320 2.57 -15.31 20.51
C GLY A 320 2.74 -16.68 19.83
N ILE A 321 1.65 -17.24 19.29
CA ILE A 321 1.63 -18.54 18.62
C ILE A 321 1.19 -18.34 17.17
N LEU A 322 2.12 -18.49 16.23
CA LEU A 322 1.85 -18.55 14.80
C LEU A 322 1.54 -19.99 14.42
N HIS A 323 0.39 -20.25 13.81
CA HIS A 323 -0.06 -21.62 13.55
C HIS A 323 -0.89 -21.74 12.26
N ARG A 324 -1.07 -22.99 11.79
CA ARG A 324 -2.01 -23.30 10.72
C ARG A 324 -3.44 -23.07 11.19
N ASN A 325 -4.28 -22.56 10.33
CA ASN A 325 -5.71 -22.34 10.63
C ASN A 325 -6.49 -23.67 10.50
N VAL A 326 -6.24 -24.59 11.41
CA VAL A 326 -6.89 -25.91 11.45
C VAL A 326 -7.72 -26.08 12.72
N LYS A 327 -8.69 -27.02 12.69
CA LYS A 327 -9.59 -27.26 13.82
C LYS A 327 -8.82 -27.79 15.03
N GLY A 328 -9.23 -27.34 16.23
CA GLY A 328 -8.72 -27.83 17.49
C GLY A 328 -7.49 -27.12 18.04
N MET A 329 -6.85 -26.21 17.28
CA MET A 329 -5.64 -25.51 17.73
C MET A 329 -5.83 -24.78 19.07
N LEU A 330 -6.94 -24.04 19.22
CA LEU A 330 -7.26 -23.37 20.49
C LEU A 330 -7.30 -24.34 21.66
N SER A 331 -7.96 -25.51 21.51
CA SER A 331 -8.03 -26.53 22.56
C SER A 331 -6.66 -27.08 22.88
N LEU A 332 -5.79 -27.29 21.87
CA LEU A 332 -4.46 -27.89 22.09
C LEU A 332 -3.61 -26.99 23.00
N TYR A 333 -3.41 -25.73 22.65
CA TYR A 333 -2.53 -24.88 23.45
C TYR A 333 -3.16 -24.41 24.77
N THR A 334 -4.49 -24.27 24.86
CA THR A 334 -5.13 -23.97 26.15
C THR A 334 -5.08 -25.18 27.11
N THR A 335 -5.14 -26.41 26.60
CA THR A 335 -4.93 -27.61 27.41
C THR A 335 -3.49 -27.70 27.90
N ILE A 336 -2.49 -27.46 27.04
CA ILE A 336 -1.08 -27.48 27.44
C ILE A 336 -0.79 -26.47 28.56
N LEU A 337 -1.37 -25.28 28.48
CA LEU A 337 -1.21 -24.22 29.50
C LEU A 337 -1.97 -24.60 30.80
N GLY A 338 -3.20 -25.13 30.69
CA GLY A 338 -3.99 -25.58 31.84
C GLY A 338 -3.36 -26.75 32.59
N ASP A 339 -2.79 -27.74 31.88
CA ASP A 339 -2.06 -28.88 32.48
C ASP A 339 -0.79 -28.40 33.21
N ALA A 340 -0.24 -27.26 32.82
CA ALA A 340 0.90 -26.62 33.49
C ALA A 340 0.48 -25.64 34.59
N GLU A 341 -0.82 -25.59 34.96
CA GLU A 341 -1.39 -24.69 35.96
C GLU A 341 -1.15 -23.18 35.64
N ILE A 342 -1.05 -22.83 34.36
CA ILE A 342 -0.87 -21.45 33.88
C ILE A 342 -2.24 -20.88 33.50
N ASN A 343 -2.64 -19.77 34.15
CA ASN A 343 -3.87 -19.06 33.82
C ASN A 343 -3.69 -18.12 32.62
N ILE A 344 -4.72 -18.06 31.76
CA ILE A 344 -4.78 -17.13 30.62
C ILE A 344 -5.63 -15.93 31.04
N ASP A 345 -5.00 -14.79 31.26
CA ASP A 345 -5.66 -13.54 31.66
C ASP A 345 -6.35 -12.84 30.50
N GLY A 346 -5.80 -13.00 29.30
CA GLY A 346 -6.35 -12.45 28.07
C GLY A 346 -5.92 -13.24 26.85
N MET A 347 -6.77 -13.27 25.83
CA MET A 347 -6.47 -13.99 24.60
C MET A 347 -7.11 -13.31 23.38
N ALA A 348 -6.33 -13.14 22.34
CA ALA A 348 -6.81 -12.82 21.00
C ALA A 348 -6.35 -13.87 20.02
N ASN A 349 -7.27 -14.44 19.23
CA ASN A 349 -6.95 -15.36 18.14
C ASN A 349 -7.65 -14.89 16.86
N LYS A 350 -6.89 -14.77 15.79
CA LYS A 350 -7.37 -14.35 14.48
C LYS A 350 -6.81 -15.26 13.39
N SER A 351 -7.52 -15.36 12.28
CA SER A 351 -7.08 -16.13 11.12
C SER A 351 -7.16 -15.32 9.82
N LYS A 352 -6.28 -15.67 8.87
CA LYS A 352 -6.24 -15.12 7.51
C LYS A 352 -5.83 -16.25 6.56
N GLY A 353 -6.79 -16.75 5.78
CA GLY A 353 -6.55 -17.92 4.93
C GLY A 353 -6.12 -19.14 5.74
N ASP A 354 -5.00 -19.72 5.35
CA ASP A 354 -4.44 -20.96 5.93
C ASP A 354 -3.64 -20.72 7.21
N TYR A 355 -3.47 -19.48 7.64
CA TYR A 355 -2.64 -19.10 8.77
C TYR A 355 -3.45 -18.39 9.85
N ALA A 356 -3.01 -18.54 11.09
CA ALA A 356 -3.61 -17.89 12.24
C ALA A 356 -2.55 -17.43 13.22
N TYR A 357 -2.92 -16.50 14.06
CA TYR A 357 -2.09 -16.00 15.14
C TYR A 357 -2.91 -15.92 16.43
N ALA A 358 -2.38 -16.49 17.49
CA ALA A 358 -2.91 -16.34 18.84
C ALA A 358 -1.91 -15.56 19.70
N LEU A 359 -2.40 -14.54 20.40
CA LEU A 359 -1.68 -13.75 21.39
C LEU A 359 -2.34 -13.98 22.73
N LEU A 360 -1.57 -14.43 23.73
CA LEU A 360 -2.08 -14.80 25.05
C LEU A 360 -1.30 -14.05 26.15
N ASP A 361 -2.04 -13.42 27.03
CA ASP A 361 -1.54 -12.88 28.30
C ASP A 361 -1.69 -13.94 29.39
N LEU A 362 -0.63 -14.13 30.14
CA LEU A 362 -0.52 -15.17 31.17
C LEU A 362 -0.30 -14.53 32.54
N ASP A 363 -0.79 -15.19 33.58
CA ASP A 363 -0.61 -14.78 34.98
C ASP A 363 0.83 -14.99 35.49
N THR A 364 1.64 -15.75 34.75
CA THR A 364 3.04 -16.02 35.05
C THR A 364 3.89 -16.13 33.79
N SER A 365 5.22 -16.00 33.95
CA SER A 365 6.14 -16.25 32.83
C SER A 365 6.15 -17.73 32.47
N ILE A 366 6.02 -18.04 31.17
CA ILE A 366 5.95 -19.43 30.69
C ILE A 366 7.28 -20.16 30.94
N PRO A 367 7.23 -21.39 31.53
CA PRO A 367 8.40 -22.26 31.67
C PRO A 367 8.89 -22.79 30.33
N ASP A 368 10.21 -23.06 30.22
CA ASP A 368 10.81 -23.47 28.94
C ASP A 368 10.32 -24.82 28.44
N ASP A 369 10.00 -25.78 29.33
CA ASP A 369 9.45 -27.08 28.97
C ASP A 369 8.03 -26.99 28.40
N VAL A 370 7.21 -26.05 28.92
CA VAL A 370 5.87 -25.77 28.39
C VAL A 370 5.99 -25.08 27.03
N LEU A 371 6.92 -24.14 26.89
CA LEU A 371 7.22 -23.47 25.62
C LEU A 371 7.64 -24.48 24.54
N GLU A 372 8.49 -25.44 24.88
CA GLU A 372 8.90 -26.50 23.95
C GLU A 372 7.76 -27.48 23.59
N LYS A 373 6.85 -27.76 24.50
CA LYS A 373 5.63 -28.56 24.17
C LYS A 373 4.77 -27.82 23.15
N LEU A 374 4.58 -26.50 23.32
CA LEU A 374 3.84 -25.68 22.37
C LEU A 374 4.52 -25.66 20.99
N LYS A 375 5.84 -25.47 20.93
CA LYS A 375 6.60 -25.47 19.67
C LYS A 375 6.49 -26.80 18.91
N ASN A 376 6.45 -27.92 19.62
CA ASN A 376 6.38 -29.25 19.03
C ASN A 376 4.95 -29.71 18.74
N THR A 377 3.94 -28.86 18.95
CA THR A 377 2.54 -29.20 18.66
C THR A 377 2.29 -29.13 17.14
N GLU A 378 1.67 -30.19 16.60
CA GLU A 378 1.33 -30.23 15.17
C GLU A 378 0.47 -29.03 14.76
N GLY A 379 0.83 -28.39 13.66
CA GLY A 379 0.16 -27.19 13.17
C GLY A 379 0.71 -25.88 13.73
N VAL A 380 1.55 -25.91 14.75
CA VAL A 380 2.28 -24.73 15.24
C VAL A 380 3.48 -24.46 14.32
N LEU A 381 3.65 -23.22 13.89
CA LEU A 381 4.73 -22.79 13.02
C LEU A 381 5.86 -22.14 13.82
N LYS A 382 5.50 -21.29 14.77
CA LYS A 382 6.45 -20.61 15.66
C LYS A 382 5.77 -20.20 16.95
N VAL A 383 6.47 -20.30 18.07
CA VAL A 383 6.05 -19.76 19.37
C VAL A 383 7.09 -18.75 19.83
N ARG A 384 6.62 -17.58 20.22
CA ARG A 384 7.44 -16.50 20.76
C ARG A 384 7.07 -16.21 22.20
N LYS A 385 8.06 -16.15 23.07
CA LYS A 385 7.93 -15.55 24.39
C LYS A 385 8.19 -14.06 24.25
N ILE A 386 7.22 -13.24 24.61
CA ILE A 386 7.27 -11.78 24.46
C ILE A 386 7.81 -11.15 25.75
N CYS A 387 7.22 -11.48 26.89
CA CYS A 387 7.65 -11.04 28.22
C CYS A 387 7.50 -12.12 29.26
#